data_ba5c11101aafd990b06d65b16ae6c1f6
#
_entry.id   ba5c11101aafd990b06d65b16ae6c1f6
#
_cell.length_a   1.000
_cell.length_b   1.000
_cell.length_c   1.000
_cell.angle_alpha   90.00
_cell.angle_beta   90.00
_cell.angle_gamma   90.00
#
_symmetry.space_group_name_H-M   'P 1'
#
loop_
_entity.id
_entity.type
_entity.pdbx_description
1 polymer ?
#
loop_
_entity_poly.entity_id
_entity_poly.type
_entity_poly.pdbx_seq_one_letter_code
_entity_poly.pdbx_strand_id
1 'polypeptide(L)'
;MDEIPAEEITITLIRDRKPVKLLQKLSSDGYECRKETAGIYYVSGVMFPVQIIASSELDMDLHVQLKALTDNLDEPLMWKYLQEVSVFTEREKNLADVVLQVIVNSNMEKVQKWKGSEQTMCEALRVLMADELNEERVEGQREGQIRAYATLVQDGIITVEVGAEKAGMS
;
A
#
# COMPACT_ATOMS: atom_id res chain seq x y z
N MET A 1 30.20 13.38 13.55
CA MET A 1 28.78 12.97 13.45
C MET A 1 28.02 14.02 14.20
N ASP A 2 27.33 14.92 13.51
CA ASP A 2 26.62 16.01 14.18
C ASP A 2 25.43 15.41 14.92
N GLU A 3 25.29 15.73 16.20
CA GLU A 3 24.13 15.33 17.00
C GLU A 3 22.89 16.06 16.48
N ILE A 4 21.83 15.30 16.18
CA ILE A 4 20.53 15.88 15.82
C ILE A 4 19.86 16.34 17.11
N PRO A 5 19.51 17.62 17.28
CA PRO A 5 18.79 18.11 18.43
C PRO A 5 17.45 17.40 18.62
N ALA A 6 17.04 17.15 19.87
CA ALA A 6 15.79 16.44 20.15
C ALA A 6 14.56 17.16 19.57
N GLU A 7 14.62 18.47 19.45
CA GLU A 7 13.57 19.34 18.89
C GLU A 7 13.36 19.13 17.38
N GLU A 8 14.37 18.61 16.68
CA GLU A 8 14.30 18.31 15.26
C GLU A 8 13.74 16.89 14.99
N ILE A 9 13.55 16.09 16.04
CA ILE A 9 13.01 14.74 15.92
C ILE A 9 11.51 14.78 16.23
N THR A 10 10.68 14.34 15.29
CA THR A 10 9.24 14.19 15.48
C THR A 10 8.85 12.73 15.35
N ILE A 11 8.06 12.23 16.30
CA ILE A 11 7.48 10.89 16.24
C ILE A 11 6.08 11.01 15.62
N THR A 12 5.85 10.37 14.48
CA THR A 12 4.53 10.35 13.84
C THR A 12 3.90 8.98 13.99
N LEU A 13 2.70 8.94 14.58
CA LEU A 13 1.86 7.75 14.71
C LEU A 13 0.70 7.85 13.73
N ILE A 14 0.68 6.97 12.73
CA ILE A 14 -0.42 6.90 11.75
C ILE A 14 -1.34 5.73 12.12
N ARG A 15 -2.64 5.99 12.19
CA ARG A 15 -3.68 5.00 12.48
C ARG A 15 -4.92 5.28 11.65
N ASP A 16 -5.68 4.22 11.36
CA ASP A 16 -6.96 4.36 10.67
C ASP A 16 -7.94 5.21 11.52
N ARG A 17 -8.16 4.84 12.79
CA ARG A 17 -9.11 5.52 13.67
C ARG A 17 -8.43 6.34 14.76
N LYS A 18 -9.11 7.42 15.18
CA LYS A 18 -8.69 8.26 16.32
C LYS A 18 -8.42 7.42 17.57
N PRO A 19 -7.23 7.51 18.16
CA PRO A 19 -6.88 6.78 19.38
C PRO A 19 -7.41 7.50 20.64
N VAL A 20 -8.72 7.50 20.82
CA VAL A 20 -9.40 8.25 21.89
C VAL A 20 -8.82 7.93 23.29
N LYS A 21 -8.63 6.64 23.59
CA LYS A 21 -8.09 6.22 24.90
C LYS A 21 -6.66 6.72 25.13
N LEU A 22 -5.82 6.73 24.09
CA LEU A 22 -4.46 7.25 24.16
C LEU A 22 -4.46 8.75 24.43
N LEU A 23 -5.24 9.52 23.66
CA LEU A 23 -5.35 10.96 23.84
C LEU A 23 -5.89 11.35 25.22
N GLN A 24 -6.90 10.61 25.72
CA GLN A 24 -7.44 10.80 27.06
C GLN A 24 -6.37 10.52 28.15
N LYS A 25 -5.62 9.42 27.98
CA LYS A 25 -4.57 9.04 28.92
C LYS A 25 -3.47 10.11 28.95
N LEU A 26 -2.98 10.53 27.77
CA LEU A 26 -1.97 11.58 27.67
C LEU A 26 -2.44 12.89 28.33
N SER A 27 -3.68 13.31 28.06
CA SER A 27 -4.23 14.52 28.72
C SER A 27 -4.36 14.36 30.21
N SER A 28 -4.76 13.17 30.73
CA SER A 28 -4.83 12.91 32.17
C SER A 28 -3.45 12.88 32.86
N ASP A 29 -2.41 12.53 32.11
CA ASP A 29 -1.03 12.52 32.56
C ASP A 29 -0.36 13.92 32.48
N GLY A 30 -1.13 14.94 32.08
CA GLY A 30 -0.68 16.35 32.04
C GLY A 30 -0.04 16.78 30.72
N TYR A 31 -0.05 15.93 29.69
CA TYR A 31 0.44 16.32 28.35
C TYR A 31 -0.61 17.13 27.61
N GLU A 32 -0.16 18.13 26.84
CA GLU A 32 -1.03 18.92 25.99
C GLU A 32 -1.32 18.17 24.70
N CYS A 33 -2.61 17.83 24.47
CA CYS A 33 -3.07 17.20 23.24
C CYS A 33 -3.90 18.21 22.43
N ARG A 34 -3.33 18.76 21.37
CA ARG A 34 -3.98 19.75 20.50
C ARG A 34 -4.43 19.10 19.19
N LYS A 35 -5.68 19.33 18.82
CA LYS A 35 -6.17 19.01 17.47
C LYS A 35 -5.80 20.17 16.53
N GLU A 36 -5.00 19.91 15.50
CA GLU A 36 -4.61 20.92 14.52
C GLU A 36 -5.65 21.06 13.42
N THR A 37 -5.97 19.95 12.76
CA THR A 37 -7.00 19.87 11.73
C THR A 37 -7.78 18.56 11.89
N ALA A 38 -8.68 18.26 10.95
CA ALA A 38 -9.35 16.97 10.92
C ALA A 38 -8.32 15.83 10.80
N GLY A 39 -8.33 14.91 11.76
CA GLY A 39 -7.46 13.73 11.79
C GLY A 39 -6.02 13.97 12.23
N ILE A 40 -5.58 15.23 12.49
CA ILE A 40 -4.20 15.54 12.90
C ILE A 40 -4.18 16.10 14.31
N TYR A 41 -3.40 15.46 15.18
CA TYR A 41 -3.24 15.81 16.59
C TYR A 41 -1.76 15.93 16.93
N TYR A 42 -1.40 16.94 17.72
CA TYR A 42 -0.06 17.10 18.29
C TYR A 42 -0.09 16.90 19.81
N VAL A 43 0.95 16.24 20.31
CA VAL A 43 1.16 16.07 21.74
C VAL A 43 2.45 16.79 22.12
N SER A 44 2.34 17.73 23.05
CA SER A 44 3.44 18.54 23.56
C SER A 44 3.73 18.18 25.03
N GLY A 45 4.93 18.54 25.50
CA GLY A 45 5.38 18.25 26.87
C GLY A 45 6.07 16.90 27.03
N VAL A 46 6.18 16.10 26.00
CA VAL A 46 6.97 14.87 25.93
C VAL A 46 8.40 15.18 25.43
N MET A 47 9.31 14.22 25.59
CA MET A 47 10.72 14.38 25.21
C MET A 47 10.91 14.75 23.73
N PHE A 48 10.12 14.16 22.85
CA PHE A 48 10.09 14.47 21.43
C PHE A 48 8.68 14.91 21.03
N PRO A 49 8.51 15.91 20.15
CA PRO A 49 7.20 16.23 19.57
C PRO A 49 6.53 14.99 18.97
N VAL A 50 5.26 14.75 19.32
CA VAL A 50 4.50 13.62 18.80
C VAL A 50 3.35 14.13 17.96
N GLN A 51 3.27 13.64 16.72
CA GLN A 51 2.14 13.83 15.81
C GLN A 51 1.32 12.55 15.74
N ILE A 52 0.01 12.65 15.85
CA ILE A 52 -0.90 11.52 15.68
C ILE A 52 -1.81 11.82 14.50
N ILE A 53 -1.83 10.91 13.52
CA ILE A 53 -2.66 11.01 12.33
C ILE A 53 -3.70 9.90 12.35
N ALA A 54 -4.98 10.29 12.38
CA ALA A 54 -6.13 9.40 12.23
C ALA A 54 -6.61 9.48 10.77
N SER A 55 -6.18 8.54 9.91
CA SER A 55 -6.38 8.61 8.46
C SER A 55 -7.86 8.68 8.05
N SER A 56 -8.74 7.98 8.75
CA SER A 56 -10.19 8.03 8.48
C SER A 56 -10.82 9.42 8.70
N GLU A 57 -10.23 10.25 9.58
CA GLU A 57 -10.71 11.61 9.86
C GLU A 57 -10.09 12.69 8.94
N LEU A 58 -9.06 12.34 8.16
CA LEU A 58 -8.37 13.29 7.27
C LEU A 58 -9.31 13.83 6.20
N ASP A 59 -9.08 15.08 5.82
CA ASP A 59 -9.73 15.67 4.66
C ASP A 59 -9.21 15.01 3.37
N MET A 60 -10.13 14.55 2.51
CA MET A 60 -9.82 13.85 1.28
C MET A 60 -9.18 14.77 0.23
N ASP A 61 -9.49 16.08 0.28
CA ASP A 61 -8.96 17.04 -0.69
C ASP A 61 -7.54 17.50 -0.36
N LEU A 62 -7.15 17.38 0.91
CA LEU A 62 -5.84 17.84 1.39
C LEU A 62 -4.84 16.71 1.64
N HIS A 63 -5.32 15.50 1.94
CA HIS A 63 -4.48 14.42 2.44
C HIS A 63 -4.85 13.04 1.87
N VAL A 64 -5.19 12.98 0.56
CA VAL A 64 -5.68 11.74 -0.06
C VAL A 64 -4.69 10.58 0.11
N GLN A 65 -3.38 10.82 0.00
CA GLN A 65 -2.36 9.77 0.09
C GLN A 65 -2.36 9.08 1.45
N LEU A 66 -2.45 9.86 2.54
CA LEU A 66 -2.52 9.33 3.90
C LEU A 66 -3.90 8.74 4.23
N LYS A 67 -4.96 9.33 3.68
CA LYS A 67 -6.33 8.84 3.87
C LYS A 67 -6.55 7.50 3.18
N ALA A 68 -5.90 7.27 2.05
CA ALA A 68 -5.98 6.02 1.30
C ALA A 68 -5.26 4.85 1.99
N LEU A 69 -4.36 5.12 2.96
CA LEU A 69 -3.73 4.10 3.80
C LEU A 69 -4.73 3.57 4.85
N THR A 70 -5.74 2.85 4.40
CA THR A 70 -6.81 2.26 5.21
C THR A 70 -7.12 0.84 4.73
N ASP A 71 -7.60 -0.01 5.61
CA ASP A 71 -8.14 -1.34 5.29
C ASP A 71 -9.61 -1.28 4.85
N ASN A 72 -10.20 -0.10 4.89
CA ASN A 72 -11.59 0.15 4.50
C ASN A 72 -11.70 1.16 3.35
N LEU A 73 -10.87 0.98 2.32
CA LEU A 73 -10.90 1.81 1.11
C LEU A 73 -12.29 1.77 0.45
N ASP A 74 -12.74 2.92 -0.04
CA ASP A 74 -13.90 3.02 -0.93
C ASP A 74 -13.47 3.45 -2.34
N GLU A 75 -14.36 3.28 -3.29
CA GLU A 75 -14.10 3.56 -4.70
C GLU A 75 -13.82 5.05 -4.98
N PRO A 76 -14.58 6.03 -4.42
CA PRO A 76 -14.28 7.45 -4.62
C PRO A 76 -12.89 7.86 -4.12
N LEU A 77 -12.44 7.32 -2.98
CA LEU A 77 -11.12 7.61 -2.43
C LEU A 77 -10.01 7.04 -3.29
N MET A 78 -10.19 5.81 -3.80
CA MET A 78 -9.24 5.21 -4.75
C MET A 78 -9.13 6.01 -6.04
N TRP A 79 -10.26 6.45 -6.61
CA TRP A 79 -10.29 7.32 -7.79
C TRP A 79 -9.51 8.61 -7.58
N LYS A 80 -9.77 9.27 -6.46
CA LYS A 80 -9.09 10.52 -6.14
C LYS A 80 -7.59 10.33 -5.96
N TYR A 81 -7.19 9.25 -5.29
CA TYR A 81 -5.77 8.88 -5.16
C TYR A 81 -5.10 8.73 -6.54
N LEU A 82 -5.71 7.95 -7.44
CA LEU A 82 -5.18 7.73 -8.79
C LEU A 82 -5.10 9.02 -9.63
N GLN A 83 -6.10 9.90 -9.51
CA GLN A 83 -6.08 11.21 -10.17
C GLN A 83 -4.91 12.07 -9.69
N GLU A 84 -4.64 12.12 -8.39
CA GLU A 84 -3.51 12.89 -7.86
C GLU A 84 -2.16 12.30 -8.29
N VAL A 85 -2.02 10.98 -8.24
CA VAL A 85 -0.77 10.30 -8.66
C VAL A 85 -0.49 10.52 -10.15
N SER A 86 -1.51 10.66 -10.99
CA SER A 86 -1.34 10.86 -12.43
C SER A 86 -0.55 12.13 -12.81
N VAL A 87 -0.56 13.14 -11.96
CA VAL A 87 0.13 14.42 -12.17
C VAL A 87 1.49 14.53 -11.46
N PHE A 88 1.92 13.47 -10.78
CA PHE A 88 3.19 13.41 -10.05
C PHE A 88 4.39 13.37 -10.99
N THR A 89 5.53 13.86 -10.49
CA THR A 89 6.83 13.66 -11.14
C THR A 89 7.25 12.18 -11.07
N GLU A 90 8.20 11.75 -11.90
CA GLU A 90 8.68 10.37 -11.89
C GLU A 90 9.19 9.89 -10.52
N ARG A 91 9.85 10.78 -9.76
CA ARG A 91 10.30 10.45 -8.40
C ARG A 91 9.13 10.25 -7.43
N GLU A 92 8.11 11.08 -7.53
CA GLU A 92 6.91 10.98 -6.70
C GLU A 92 6.06 9.77 -7.10
N LYS A 93 6.00 9.42 -8.39
CA LYS A 93 5.33 8.21 -8.87
C LYS A 93 5.94 6.96 -8.27
N ASN A 94 7.27 6.82 -8.27
CA ASN A 94 7.93 5.67 -7.66
C ASN A 94 7.59 5.50 -6.17
N LEU A 95 7.43 6.61 -5.43
CA LEU A 95 6.96 6.56 -4.04
C LEU A 95 5.48 6.22 -3.95
N ALA A 96 4.65 6.78 -4.83
CA ALA A 96 3.23 6.52 -4.89
C ALA A 96 2.91 5.07 -5.25
N ASP A 97 3.73 4.43 -6.11
CA ASP A 97 3.58 3.01 -6.47
C ASP A 97 3.75 2.10 -5.25
N VAL A 98 4.76 2.36 -4.40
CA VAL A 98 4.94 1.61 -3.16
C VAL A 98 3.73 1.77 -2.24
N VAL A 99 3.20 3.00 -2.11
CA VAL A 99 2.00 3.27 -1.31
C VAL A 99 0.78 2.59 -1.92
N LEU A 100 0.62 2.65 -3.24
CA LEU A 100 -0.47 1.98 -3.96
C LEU A 100 -0.45 0.47 -3.74
N GLN A 101 0.72 -0.14 -3.77
CA GLN A 101 0.89 -1.57 -3.49
C GLN A 101 0.37 -1.94 -2.09
N VAL A 102 0.71 -1.15 -1.07
CA VAL A 102 0.21 -1.35 0.30
C VAL A 102 -1.31 -1.19 0.36
N ILE A 103 -1.87 -0.15 -0.30
CA ILE A 103 -3.30 0.11 -0.36
C ILE A 103 -4.04 -1.07 -1.01
N VAL A 104 -3.57 -1.53 -2.17
CA VAL A 104 -4.18 -2.63 -2.94
C VAL A 104 -4.12 -3.93 -2.14
N ASN A 105 -2.96 -4.28 -1.58
CA ASN A 105 -2.79 -5.50 -0.78
C ASN A 105 -3.73 -5.53 0.43
N SER A 106 -3.90 -4.40 1.13
CA SER A 106 -4.81 -4.30 2.28
C SER A 106 -6.29 -4.33 1.89
N ASN A 107 -6.63 -4.09 0.62
CA ASN A 107 -8.01 -4.00 0.13
C ASN A 107 -8.29 -4.91 -1.08
N MET A 108 -7.51 -5.99 -1.26
CA MET A 108 -7.50 -6.84 -2.46
C MET A 108 -8.91 -7.29 -2.88
N GLU A 109 -9.73 -7.77 -1.95
CA GLU A 109 -11.09 -8.22 -2.27
C GLU A 109 -11.99 -7.12 -2.85
N LYS A 110 -11.84 -5.89 -2.35
CA LYS A 110 -12.61 -4.74 -2.83
C LYS A 110 -12.13 -4.31 -4.21
N VAL A 111 -10.83 -4.19 -4.38
CA VAL A 111 -10.21 -3.82 -5.66
C VAL A 111 -10.56 -4.84 -6.75
N GLN A 112 -10.58 -6.13 -6.44
CA GLN A 112 -11.02 -7.15 -7.40
C GLN A 112 -12.49 -7.02 -7.80
N LYS A 113 -13.37 -6.62 -6.89
CA LYS A 113 -14.78 -6.34 -7.22
C LYS A 113 -14.93 -5.14 -8.13
N TRP A 114 -14.13 -4.09 -7.92
CA TRP A 114 -14.17 -2.87 -8.75
C TRP A 114 -13.60 -3.10 -10.15
N LYS A 115 -12.68 -4.05 -10.35
CA LYS A 115 -12.18 -4.43 -11.70
C LYS A 115 -13.29 -4.78 -12.70
N GLY A 116 -14.49 -5.10 -12.23
CA GLY A 116 -15.64 -5.42 -13.08
C GLY A 116 -16.62 -4.27 -13.31
N SER A 117 -16.48 -3.12 -12.63
CA SER A 117 -17.51 -2.08 -12.62
C SER A 117 -17.28 -0.89 -13.56
N GLU A 118 -16.04 -0.50 -13.85
CA GLU A 118 -15.77 0.59 -14.80
C GLU A 118 -14.43 0.41 -15.55
N GLN A 119 -14.51 0.58 -16.88
CA GLN A 119 -13.41 0.35 -17.81
C GLN A 119 -12.20 1.28 -17.57
N THR A 120 -12.44 2.50 -17.08
CA THR A 120 -11.42 3.53 -16.84
C THR A 120 -10.57 3.29 -15.60
N MET A 121 -11.15 2.77 -14.52
CA MET A 121 -10.37 2.44 -13.30
C MET A 121 -9.46 1.24 -13.55
N CYS A 122 -9.96 0.26 -14.30
CA CYS A 122 -9.18 -0.91 -14.72
C CYS A 122 -7.94 -0.50 -15.53
N GLU A 123 -8.05 0.55 -16.36
CA GLU A 123 -6.95 1.05 -17.20
C GLU A 123 -5.86 1.76 -16.37
N ALA A 124 -6.26 2.66 -15.44
CA ALA A 124 -5.32 3.36 -14.57
C ALA A 124 -4.57 2.41 -13.61
N LEU A 125 -5.29 1.48 -12.99
CA LEU A 125 -4.69 0.43 -12.16
C LEU A 125 -3.78 -0.50 -12.98
N ARG A 126 -4.16 -0.82 -14.22
CA ARG A 126 -3.35 -1.67 -15.11
C ARG A 126 -2.05 -1.00 -15.52
N VAL A 127 -2.08 0.32 -15.77
CA VAL A 127 -0.86 1.08 -16.11
C VAL A 127 0.09 1.17 -14.91
N LEU A 128 -0.44 1.45 -13.71
CA LEU A 128 0.37 1.56 -12.48
C LEU A 128 0.88 0.20 -11.96
N MET A 129 0.16 -0.88 -12.24
CA MET A 129 0.53 -2.24 -11.83
C MET A 129 1.02 -3.11 -13.01
N ALA A 130 1.35 -2.50 -14.14
CA ALA A 130 1.70 -3.23 -15.36
C ALA A 130 2.92 -4.15 -15.16
N ASP A 131 3.90 -3.72 -14.40
CA ASP A 131 5.12 -4.49 -14.15
C ASP A 131 4.83 -5.69 -13.24
N GLU A 132 4.07 -5.52 -12.15
CA GLU A 132 3.68 -6.63 -11.26
C GLU A 132 2.77 -7.65 -11.93
N LEU A 133 1.76 -7.19 -12.68
CA LEU A 133 0.87 -8.09 -13.43
C LEU A 133 1.63 -8.87 -14.50
N ASN A 134 2.69 -8.28 -15.05
CA ASN A 134 3.54 -8.96 -16.01
C ASN A 134 4.45 -9.99 -15.34
N GLU A 135 5.00 -9.70 -14.17
CA GLU A 135 5.80 -10.63 -13.37
C GLU A 135 4.95 -11.82 -12.92
N GLU A 136 3.77 -11.60 -12.34
CA GLU A 136 2.85 -12.68 -11.95
C GLU A 136 2.43 -13.54 -13.14
N ARG A 137 2.21 -12.91 -14.32
CA ARG A 137 1.87 -13.66 -15.54
C ARG A 137 3.03 -14.53 -16.01
N VAL A 138 4.27 -14.03 -15.97
CA VAL A 138 5.47 -14.77 -16.36
C VAL A 138 5.71 -15.92 -15.40
N GLU A 139 5.56 -15.69 -14.10
CA GLU A 139 5.71 -16.73 -13.09
C GLU A 139 4.62 -17.81 -13.19
N GLY A 140 3.36 -17.40 -13.38
CA GLY A 140 2.27 -18.34 -13.63
C GLY A 140 2.43 -19.18 -14.91
N GLN A 141 2.98 -18.58 -15.99
CA GLN A 141 3.33 -19.31 -17.20
C GLN A 141 4.45 -20.32 -16.96
N ARG A 142 5.47 -19.95 -16.19
CA ARG A 142 6.59 -20.82 -15.83
C ARG A 142 6.10 -22.01 -14.97
N GLU A 143 5.31 -21.75 -13.95
CA GLU A 143 4.71 -22.82 -13.14
C GLU A 143 3.83 -23.76 -13.98
N GLY A 144 3.01 -23.18 -14.86
CA GLY A 144 2.19 -23.97 -15.78
C GLY A 144 3.01 -24.88 -16.71
N GLN A 145 4.13 -24.39 -17.24
CA GLN A 145 5.07 -25.19 -18.03
C GLN A 145 5.70 -26.31 -17.21
N ILE A 146 6.17 -26.02 -16.02
CA ILE A 146 6.77 -27.03 -15.12
C ILE A 146 5.76 -28.14 -14.83
N ARG A 147 4.50 -27.79 -14.51
CA ARG A 147 3.43 -28.77 -14.27
C ARG A 147 3.14 -29.62 -15.51
N ALA A 148 3.09 -28.99 -16.69
CA ALA A 148 2.86 -29.70 -17.95
C ALA A 148 3.96 -30.73 -18.23
N TYR A 149 5.24 -30.35 -18.07
CA TYR A 149 6.35 -31.28 -18.25
C TYR A 149 6.39 -32.38 -17.18
N ALA A 150 6.06 -32.05 -15.91
CA ALA A 150 5.94 -33.06 -14.87
C ALA A 150 4.85 -34.10 -15.20
N THR A 151 3.71 -33.69 -15.74
CA THR A 151 2.67 -34.61 -16.20
C THR A 151 3.16 -35.50 -17.34
N LEU A 152 3.84 -34.93 -18.34
CA LEU A 152 4.38 -35.71 -19.46
C LEU A 152 5.43 -36.76 -19.01
N VAL A 153 6.20 -36.45 -17.98
CA VAL A 153 7.14 -37.41 -17.35
C VAL A 153 6.37 -38.47 -16.59
N GLN A 154 5.35 -38.13 -15.84
CA GLN A 154 4.51 -39.13 -15.10
C GLN A 154 3.78 -40.09 -16.03
N ASP A 155 3.33 -39.56 -17.19
CA ASP A 155 2.67 -40.35 -18.22
C ASP A 155 3.65 -41.19 -19.08
N GLY A 156 4.97 -41.09 -18.80
CA GLY A 156 5.99 -41.84 -19.52
C GLY A 156 6.23 -41.38 -20.98
N ILE A 157 5.75 -40.18 -21.33
CA ILE A 157 5.86 -39.63 -22.69
C ILE A 157 7.26 -39.05 -22.92
N ILE A 158 7.87 -38.45 -21.91
CA ILE A 158 9.24 -37.93 -21.93
C ILE A 158 10.02 -38.42 -20.72
N THR A 159 11.37 -38.43 -20.80
CA THR A 159 12.22 -38.73 -19.64
C THR A 159 12.34 -37.57 -18.69
N VAL A 160 12.78 -37.84 -17.45
CA VAL A 160 12.96 -36.83 -16.40
C VAL A 160 13.98 -35.78 -16.86
N GLU A 161 15.08 -36.21 -17.52
CA GLU A 161 16.14 -35.33 -18.02
C GLU A 161 15.60 -34.37 -19.07
N VAL A 162 14.80 -34.85 -20.01
CA VAL A 162 14.16 -34.02 -21.06
C VAL A 162 13.16 -33.06 -20.45
N GLY A 163 12.39 -33.51 -19.45
CA GLY A 163 11.43 -32.70 -18.71
C GLY A 163 12.13 -31.54 -17.95
N ALA A 164 13.23 -31.85 -17.25
CA ALA A 164 14.00 -30.87 -16.50
C ALA A 164 14.68 -29.82 -17.44
N GLU A 165 15.29 -30.28 -18.53
CA GLU A 165 15.90 -29.39 -19.54
C GLU A 165 14.85 -28.42 -20.13
N LYS A 166 13.68 -28.94 -20.52
CA LYS A 166 12.58 -28.13 -21.07
C LYS A 166 11.99 -27.16 -20.05
N ALA A 167 11.97 -27.51 -18.77
CA ALA A 167 11.54 -26.66 -17.67
C ALA A 167 12.60 -25.61 -17.24
N GLY A 168 13.82 -25.64 -17.83
CA GLY A 168 14.94 -24.79 -17.45
C GLY A 168 15.49 -25.12 -16.04
N MET A 169 15.32 -26.35 -15.60
CA MET A 169 15.81 -26.88 -14.33
C MET A 169 17.03 -27.77 -14.64
N SER A 170 18.20 -27.18 -14.65
CA SER A 170 19.49 -27.89 -14.84
C SER A 170 20.20 -28.06 -13.51
#